data_a26919133860201f21255fbd26754341
#
_entry.id   a26919133860201f21255fbd26754341
#
_cell.length_a   1.000
_cell.length_b   1.000
_cell.length_c   1.000
_cell.angle_alpha   90.00
_cell.angle_beta   90.00
_cell.angle_gamma   90.00
#
_symmetry.space_group_name_H-M   'P 1'
#
loop_
_entity.id
_entity.type
_entity.pdbx_description
1 polymer ?
#
loop_
_entity_poly.entity_id
_entity_poly.type
_entity_poly.pdbx_seq_one_letter_code
_entity_poly.pdbx_strand_id
1 'polypeptide(L)'
;MIIAILGTGYVGLVTGACLANMGHTVHCIDINIKKIDNLNKGILPIYEPGLEELVRKNVQGEKLYFTNKYDIIEQCDAVFSAVGTPSKEDGHADLQYVFAVAKEFGKHIRKRSVFISKSTIPVGTTDRIKKYIELELSERKEEIEFDVVSNPEFLKEGSAIEDFMNPDRIIIGCESDYAHLVMSSIYKAYSDDKFLFTDIKTAELIKYGANSMLATRLSFINELANLCDKVGANIKDVANGIGLDSRIGSKFLNAGCGYGGSCFPKDIKALIKTGEENGLKMNIIKATEETNNNQKHILYNKLYNGAGKVEFPIKTIAVLGTAFKPNTDDMRDASSVVFINDLLNDELKLGPFEKIKIYDPIALNYAKKVIGETNEKLVYCNELDNAIIDADVIVIVTEWDQIKNINLEVVKKLMKGNLIIDGRNIFDRNKIEELGFIYEAIGY
;
A
#
# COMPACT_ATOMS: atom_id res chain seq x y z
N MET A 1 -28.82 2.88 -6.65
CA MET A 1 -28.75 1.43 -6.42
C MET A 1 -28.48 1.16 -4.95
N ILE A 2 -28.90 0.01 -4.44
CA ILE A 2 -28.51 -0.47 -3.09
C ILE A 2 -27.31 -1.40 -3.26
N ILE A 3 -26.21 -1.07 -2.59
CA ILE A 3 -24.93 -1.77 -2.76
C ILE A 3 -24.44 -2.23 -1.38
N ALA A 4 -23.98 -3.47 -1.27
CA ALA A 4 -23.24 -3.93 -0.10
C ALA A 4 -21.73 -4.00 -0.41
N ILE A 5 -20.91 -3.65 0.60
CA ILE A 5 -19.45 -3.80 0.56
C ILE A 5 -19.07 -4.76 1.69
N LEU A 6 -18.55 -5.93 1.35
CA LEU A 6 -18.10 -6.94 2.31
C LEU A 6 -16.62 -6.73 2.63
N GLY A 7 -16.34 -6.34 3.88
CA GLY A 7 -15.04 -5.92 4.37
C GLY A 7 -14.91 -4.41 4.46
N THR A 8 -14.55 -3.89 5.64
CA THR A 8 -14.30 -2.46 5.91
C THR A 8 -12.82 -2.18 6.18
N GLY A 9 -11.96 -2.86 5.43
CA GLY A 9 -10.55 -2.52 5.32
C GLY A 9 -10.35 -1.27 4.45
N TYR A 10 -9.11 -1.00 4.08
CA TYR A 10 -8.76 0.20 3.31
C TYR A 10 -9.60 0.31 2.02
N VAL A 11 -9.55 -0.70 1.17
CA VAL A 11 -10.28 -0.71 -0.12
C VAL A 11 -11.79 -0.63 0.08
N GLY A 12 -12.34 -1.42 1.00
CA GLY A 12 -13.79 -1.47 1.19
C GLY A 12 -14.37 -0.17 1.76
N LEU A 13 -13.70 0.44 2.73
CA LEU A 13 -14.18 1.68 3.34
C LEU A 13 -14.11 2.87 2.37
N VAL A 14 -13.00 3.01 1.63
CA VAL A 14 -12.87 4.05 0.60
C VAL A 14 -13.88 3.83 -0.52
N THR A 15 -14.00 2.60 -1.05
CA THR A 15 -14.98 2.26 -2.10
C THR A 15 -16.40 2.58 -1.64
N GLY A 16 -16.77 2.16 -0.42
CA GLY A 16 -18.11 2.40 0.12
C GLY A 16 -18.43 3.88 0.29
N ALA A 17 -17.50 4.66 0.85
CA ALA A 17 -17.67 6.09 1.03
C ALA A 17 -17.78 6.84 -0.30
N CYS A 18 -16.96 6.49 -1.30
CA CYS A 18 -16.99 7.10 -2.62
C CYS A 18 -18.27 6.74 -3.40
N LEU A 19 -18.71 5.48 -3.39
CA LEU A 19 -19.96 5.07 -4.02
C LEU A 19 -21.18 5.74 -3.36
N ALA A 20 -21.17 5.90 -2.04
CA ALA A 20 -22.21 6.66 -1.34
C ALA A 20 -22.23 8.13 -1.78
N ASN A 21 -21.05 8.76 -1.93
CA ASN A 21 -20.91 10.13 -2.42
C ASN A 21 -21.37 10.29 -3.89
N MET A 22 -21.32 9.23 -4.68
CA MET A 22 -21.88 9.18 -6.05
C MET A 22 -23.41 9.00 -6.07
N GLY A 23 -24.06 8.89 -4.91
CA GLY A 23 -25.52 8.85 -4.78
C GLY A 23 -26.12 7.45 -4.62
N HIS A 24 -25.31 6.42 -4.46
CA HIS A 24 -25.80 5.08 -4.11
C HIS A 24 -26.13 4.98 -2.63
N THR A 25 -27.00 4.03 -2.26
CA THR A 25 -27.20 3.63 -0.87
C THR A 25 -26.27 2.45 -0.59
N VAL A 26 -25.31 2.66 0.31
CA VAL A 26 -24.20 1.71 0.52
C VAL A 26 -24.21 1.17 1.94
N HIS A 27 -24.16 -0.15 2.07
CA HIS A 27 -24.05 -0.86 3.34
C HIS A 27 -22.68 -1.54 3.41
N CYS A 28 -21.80 -1.02 4.26
CA CYS A 28 -20.51 -1.64 4.54
C CYS A 28 -20.65 -2.67 5.67
N ILE A 29 -20.28 -3.91 5.38
CA ILE A 29 -20.44 -5.06 6.26
C ILE A 29 -19.06 -5.57 6.69
N ASP A 30 -18.85 -5.76 8.00
CA ASP A 30 -17.63 -6.38 8.53
C ASP A 30 -17.99 -7.32 9.71
N ILE A 31 -17.34 -8.47 9.79
CA ILE A 31 -17.55 -9.43 10.88
C ILE A 31 -17.04 -8.94 12.23
N ASN A 32 -16.13 -7.94 12.23
CA ASN A 32 -15.56 -7.37 13.44
C ASN A 32 -16.52 -6.34 14.05
N ILE A 33 -17.31 -6.80 15.04
CA ILE A 33 -18.30 -5.98 15.74
C ILE A 33 -17.67 -4.69 16.30
N LYS A 34 -16.49 -4.78 16.94
CA LYS A 34 -15.81 -3.61 17.51
C LYS A 34 -15.46 -2.56 16.46
N LYS A 35 -15.06 -3.02 15.25
CA LYS A 35 -14.78 -2.13 14.12
C LYS A 35 -16.07 -1.44 13.65
N ILE A 36 -17.16 -2.17 13.53
CA ILE A 36 -18.48 -1.61 13.15
C ILE A 36 -18.98 -0.62 14.21
N ASP A 37 -18.85 -0.93 15.49
CA ASP A 37 -19.21 -0.02 16.59
C ASP A 37 -18.40 1.29 16.55
N ASN A 38 -17.10 1.21 16.23
CA ASN A 38 -16.25 2.38 16.07
C ASN A 38 -16.66 3.20 14.84
N LEU A 39 -16.89 2.56 13.68
CA LEU A 39 -17.33 3.24 12.46
C LEU A 39 -18.68 3.96 12.66
N ASN A 40 -19.63 3.36 13.39
CA ASN A 40 -20.90 3.99 13.75
C ASN A 40 -20.74 5.20 14.71
N LYS A 41 -19.61 5.29 15.42
CA LYS A 41 -19.21 6.44 16.23
C LYS A 41 -18.35 7.46 15.47
N GLY A 42 -18.09 7.23 14.19
CA GLY A 42 -17.22 8.06 13.34
C GLY A 42 -15.72 7.83 13.55
N ILE A 43 -15.32 6.74 14.22
CA ILE A 43 -13.91 6.39 14.45
C ILE A 43 -13.47 5.44 13.33
N LEU A 44 -12.58 5.90 12.46
CA LEU A 44 -12.10 5.13 11.33
C LEU A 44 -10.94 4.19 11.73
N PRO A 45 -10.86 2.98 11.15
CA PRO A 45 -9.80 2.02 11.45
C PRO A 45 -8.53 2.24 10.63
N ILE A 46 -8.50 3.21 9.73
CA ILE A 46 -7.42 3.52 8.80
C ILE A 46 -7.23 5.03 8.70
N TYR A 47 -6.03 5.45 8.36
CA TYR A 47 -5.74 6.83 7.99
C TYR A 47 -5.76 6.98 6.46
N GLU A 48 -6.60 7.88 5.96
CA GLU A 48 -6.62 8.34 4.57
C GLU A 48 -7.08 9.80 4.53
N PRO A 49 -6.32 10.71 3.88
CA PRO A 49 -6.71 12.13 3.80
C PRO A 49 -8.12 12.33 3.25
N GLY A 50 -8.95 13.09 3.99
CA GLY A 50 -10.33 13.42 3.61
C GLY A 50 -11.37 12.32 3.82
N LEU A 51 -10.99 11.10 4.21
CA LEU A 51 -11.93 9.99 4.37
C LEU A 51 -12.91 10.20 5.53
N GLU A 52 -12.44 10.73 6.65
CA GLU A 52 -13.31 10.99 7.82
C GLU A 52 -14.45 11.94 7.48
N GLU A 53 -14.15 13.03 6.79
CA GLU A 53 -15.15 14.00 6.35
C GLU A 53 -16.14 13.37 5.35
N LEU A 54 -15.63 12.59 4.39
CA LEU A 54 -16.44 11.92 3.38
C LEU A 54 -17.39 10.90 4.01
N VAL A 55 -16.92 10.10 4.96
CA VAL A 55 -17.73 9.12 5.70
C VAL A 55 -18.80 9.84 6.51
N ARG A 56 -18.42 10.86 7.29
CA ARG A 56 -19.37 11.65 8.12
C ARG A 56 -20.47 12.26 7.27
N LYS A 57 -20.13 12.91 6.16
CA LYS A 57 -21.09 13.50 5.20
C LYS A 57 -22.10 12.47 4.71
N ASN A 58 -21.64 11.30 4.29
CA ASN A 58 -22.51 10.27 3.69
C ASN A 58 -23.34 9.51 4.74
N VAL A 59 -22.86 9.35 5.96
CA VAL A 59 -23.65 8.82 7.08
C VAL A 59 -24.77 9.79 7.47
N GLN A 60 -24.47 11.10 7.60
CA GLN A 60 -25.47 12.12 7.86
C GLN A 60 -26.51 12.27 6.73
N GLY A 61 -26.07 12.02 5.49
CA GLY A 61 -26.94 12.05 4.32
C GLY A 61 -27.73 10.74 4.08
N GLU A 62 -27.70 9.79 5.02
CA GLU A 62 -28.39 8.50 4.91
C GLU A 62 -28.04 7.75 3.61
N LYS A 63 -26.77 7.80 3.20
CA LYS A 63 -26.24 7.10 2.02
C LYS A 63 -25.24 6.02 2.38
N LEU A 64 -24.62 6.08 3.56
CA LEU A 64 -23.61 5.14 4.03
C LEU A 64 -23.99 4.57 5.40
N TYR A 65 -24.02 3.24 5.49
CA TYR A 65 -24.38 2.50 6.69
C TYR A 65 -23.31 1.45 7.03
N PHE A 66 -23.14 1.16 8.32
CA PHE A 66 -22.21 0.15 8.81
C PHE A 66 -22.94 -0.90 9.62
N THR A 67 -22.74 -2.17 9.32
CA THR A 67 -23.40 -3.29 10.00
C THR A 67 -22.52 -4.53 10.00
N ASN A 68 -22.78 -5.44 10.96
CA ASN A 68 -22.21 -6.79 10.97
C ASN A 68 -23.18 -7.86 10.49
N LYS A 69 -24.38 -7.46 9.99
CA LYS A 69 -25.43 -8.38 9.54
C LYS A 69 -25.45 -8.46 8.01
N TYR A 70 -25.63 -9.66 7.50
CA TYR A 70 -25.68 -9.93 6.06
C TYR A 70 -27.08 -9.85 5.46
N ASP A 71 -28.16 -9.73 6.28
CA ASP A 71 -29.56 -9.73 5.82
C ASP A 71 -29.84 -8.67 4.76
N ILE A 72 -29.12 -7.55 4.79
CA ILE A 72 -29.29 -6.46 3.81
C ILE A 72 -28.94 -6.89 2.38
N ILE A 73 -28.16 -7.96 2.19
CA ILE A 73 -27.83 -8.52 0.87
C ILE A 73 -29.08 -8.88 0.09
N GLU A 74 -30.17 -9.28 0.76
CA GLU A 74 -31.46 -9.61 0.13
C GLU A 74 -32.02 -8.47 -0.73
N GLN A 75 -31.68 -7.22 -0.39
CA GLN A 75 -32.16 -6.03 -1.07
C GLN A 75 -31.15 -5.46 -2.06
N CYS A 76 -29.89 -5.92 -2.03
CA CYS A 76 -28.83 -5.34 -2.83
C CYS A 76 -28.90 -5.67 -4.32
N ASP A 77 -28.60 -4.70 -5.15
CA ASP A 77 -28.46 -4.85 -6.60
C ASP A 77 -27.06 -5.38 -6.96
N ALA A 78 -26.09 -5.05 -6.12
CA ALA A 78 -24.70 -5.44 -6.28
C ALA A 78 -24.01 -5.60 -4.90
N VAL A 79 -23.09 -6.56 -4.81
CA VAL A 79 -22.34 -6.86 -3.58
C VAL A 79 -20.85 -6.93 -3.92
N PHE A 80 -20.07 -6.01 -3.37
CA PHE A 80 -18.63 -5.98 -3.53
C PHE A 80 -17.93 -6.80 -2.45
N SER A 81 -17.03 -7.66 -2.84
CA SER A 81 -16.05 -8.30 -1.98
C SER A 81 -14.78 -7.44 -1.94
N ALA A 82 -14.51 -6.82 -0.80
CA ALA A 82 -13.34 -6.00 -0.52
C ALA A 82 -12.56 -6.48 0.71
N VAL A 83 -12.57 -7.79 0.93
CA VAL A 83 -11.86 -8.45 2.04
C VAL A 83 -10.37 -8.62 1.73
N GLY A 84 -9.56 -8.74 2.78
CA GLY A 84 -8.13 -8.93 2.63
C GLY A 84 -7.76 -10.26 1.97
N THR A 85 -6.67 -10.23 1.21
CA THR A 85 -6.03 -11.40 0.59
C THR A 85 -4.55 -11.42 0.97
N PRO A 86 -4.20 -11.65 2.26
CA PRO A 86 -2.80 -11.65 2.69
C PRO A 86 -2.02 -12.79 2.04
N SER A 87 -0.69 -12.66 1.97
CA SER A 87 0.17 -13.75 1.54
C SER A 87 0.22 -14.82 2.62
N LYS A 88 0.17 -16.09 2.21
CA LYS A 88 0.58 -17.22 3.02
C LYS A 88 2.11 -17.31 3.06
N GLU A 89 2.65 -18.15 3.96
CA GLU A 89 4.09 -18.39 4.08
C GLU A 89 4.73 -18.91 2.79
N ASP A 90 3.99 -19.68 2.01
CA ASP A 90 4.43 -20.23 0.72
C ASP A 90 4.32 -19.25 -0.45
N GLY A 91 3.84 -18.02 -0.20
CA GLY A 91 3.66 -16.95 -1.19
C GLY A 91 2.32 -16.94 -1.90
N HIS A 92 1.44 -17.93 -1.70
CA HIS A 92 0.08 -17.90 -2.24
C HIS A 92 -0.78 -16.84 -1.55
N ALA A 93 -1.78 -16.33 -2.27
CA ALA A 93 -2.82 -15.49 -1.65
C ALA A 93 -3.73 -16.34 -0.75
N ASP A 94 -4.01 -15.87 0.45
CA ASP A 94 -5.01 -16.48 1.31
C ASP A 94 -6.40 -16.03 0.89
N LEU A 95 -7.18 -16.93 0.35
CA LEU A 95 -8.50 -16.68 -0.21
C LEU A 95 -9.66 -17.10 0.73
N GLN A 96 -9.36 -17.53 1.98
CA GLN A 96 -10.40 -17.99 2.91
C GLN A 96 -11.50 -16.96 3.12
N TYR A 97 -11.14 -15.68 3.26
CA TYR A 97 -12.11 -14.60 3.45
C TYR A 97 -12.94 -14.33 2.19
N VAL A 98 -12.33 -14.45 1.01
CA VAL A 98 -13.00 -14.25 -0.28
C VAL A 98 -14.10 -15.33 -0.47
N PHE A 99 -13.79 -16.59 -0.18
CA PHE A 99 -14.77 -17.67 -0.29
C PHE A 99 -15.81 -17.60 0.82
N ALA A 100 -15.46 -17.14 2.02
CA ALA A 100 -16.43 -16.94 3.09
C ALA A 100 -17.52 -15.93 2.70
N VAL A 101 -17.12 -14.76 2.15
CA VAL A 101 -18.09 -13.74 1.72
C VAL A 101 -18.88 -14.16 0.48
N ALA A 102 -18.31 -14.99 -0.42
CA ALA A 102 -19.04 -15.58 -1.53
C ALA A 102 -20.17 -16.50 -1.04
N LYS A 103 -19.89 -17.32 -0.02
CA LYS A 103 -20.92 -18.15 0.63
C LYS A 103 -22.00 -17.29 1.29
N GLU A 104 -21.62 -16.24 2.04
CA GLU A 104 -22.60 -15.34 2.65
C GLU A 104 -23.49 -14.67 1.58
N PHE A 105 -22.93 -14.28 0.45
CA PHE A 105 -23.73 -13.81 -0.68
C PHE A 105 -24.73 -14.87 -1.14
N GLY A 106 -24.28 -16.10 -1.41
CA GLY A 106 -25.15 -17.21 -1.84
C GLY A 106 -26.25 -17.55 -0.84
N LYS A 107 -25.99 -17.42 0.48
CA LYS A 107 -27.01 -17.65 1.55
C LYS A 107 -28.10 -16.57 1.57
N HIS A 108 -27.75 -15.32 1.25
CA HIS A 108 -28.63 -14.19 1.51
C HIS A 108 -29.31 -13.62 0.27
N ILE A 109 -28.85 -13.86 -0.96
CA ILE A 109 -29.53 -13.33 -2.16
C ILE A 109 -30.95 -13.88 -2.27
N ARG A 110 -31.89 -12.99 -2.70
CA ARG A 110 -33.33 -13.32 -2.92
C ARG A 110 -33.82 -12.81 -4.27
N LYS A 111 -33.03 -12.02 -4.97
CA LYS A 111 -33.30 -11.52 -6.31
C LYS A 111 -32.03 -11.58 -7.14
N ARG A 112 -32.13 -11.43 -8.46
CA ARG A 112 -30.97 -11.31 -9.33
C ARG A 112 -30.07 -10.18 -8.84
N SER A 113 -28.81 -10.50 -8.60
CA SER A 113 -27.79 -9.57 -8.09
C SER A 113 -26.40 -9.92 -8.65
N VAL A 114 -25.47 -8.98 -8.56
CA VAL A 114 -24.10 -9.17 -9.05
C VAL A 114 -23.12 -9.23 -7.87
N PHE A 115 -22.31 -10.29 -7.82
CA PHE A 115 -21.18 -10.39 -6.91
C PHE A 115 -19.94 -9.84 -7.60
N ILE A 116 -19.31 -8.81 -7.01
CA ILE A 116 -18.20 -8.07 -7.61
C ILE A 116 -16.96 -8.29 -6.75
N SER A 117 -15.94 -8.92 -7.32
CA SER A 117 -14.64 -9.07 -6.68
C SER A 117 -13.82 -7.79 -6.87
N LYS A 118 -13.69 -7.00 -5.79
CA LYS A 118 -12.83 -5.82 -5.71
C LYS A 118 -11.46 -6.16 -5.13
N SER A 119 -11.40 -7.20 -4.30
CA SER A 119 -10.15 -7.75 -3.76
C SER A 119 -9.24 -8.21 -4.90
N THR A 120 -7.92 -7.99 -4.74
CA THR A 120 -6.93 -8.56 -5.66
C THR A 120 -6.81 -10.06 -5.44
N ILE A 121 -7.16 -10.84 -6.43
CA ILE A 121 -7.25 -12.31 -6.38
C ILE A 121 -6.52 -12.95 -7.58
N PRO A 122 -5.88 -14.13 -7.43
CA PRO A 122 -5.25 -14.85 -8.52
C PRO A 122 -6.21 -15.20 -9.64
N VAL A 123 -5.68 -15.31 -10.86
CA VAL A 123 -6.44 -15.65 -12.07
C VAL A 123 -7.21 -16.97 -11.88
N GLY A 124 -8.48 -16.95 -12.25
CA GLY A 124 -9.41 -18.10 -12.09
C GLY A 124 -10.07 -18.18 -10.71
N THR A 125 -9.81 -17.24 -9.81
CA THR A 125 -10.47 -17.23 -8.49
C THR A 125 -11.95 -16.90 -8.60
N THR A 126 -12.36 -16.01 -9.51
CA THR A 126 -13.78 -15.68 -9.71
C THR A 126 -14.60 -16.87 -10.21
N ASP A 127 -14.04 -17.78 -11.00
CA ASP A 127 -14.69 -19.05 -11.37
C ASP A 127 -14.97 -19.92 -10.13
N ARG A 128 -14.06 -19.92 -9.16
CA ARG A 128 -14.23 -20.63 -7.89
C ARG A 128 -15.27 -19.95 -7.01
N ILE A 129 -15.29 -18.62 -6.96
CA ILE A 129 -16.33 -17.84 -6.26
C ILE A 129 -17.71 -18.23 -6.76
N LYS A 130 -17.91 -18.26 -8.09
CA LYS A 130 -19.17 -18.68 -8.72
C LYS A 130 -19.63 -20.04 -8.23
N LYS A 131 -18.74 -21.02 -8.20
CA LYS A 131 -19.05 -22.38 -7.69
C LYS A 131 -19.49 -22.39 -6.21
N TYR A 132 -18.85 -21.59 -5.35
CA TYR A 132 -19.26 -21.49 -3.94
C TYR A 132 -20.66 -20.89 -3.80
N ILE A 133 -21.00 -19.87 -4.62
CA ILE A 133 -22.35 -19.29 -4.62
C ILE A 133 -23.39 -20.30 -5.10
N GLU A 134 -23.09 -21.02 -6.21
CA GLU A 134 -23.96 -22.08 -6.77
C GLU A 134 -24.23 -23.19 -5.74
N LEU A 135 -23.22 -23.59 -4.98
CA LEU A 135 -23.37 -24.60 -3.92
C LEU A 135 -24.34 -24.13 -2.83
N GLU A 136 -24.20 -22.90 -2.33
CA GLU A 136 -25.12 -22.36 -1.30
C GLU A 136 -26.57 -22.23 -1.80
N LEU A 137 -26.78 -21.84 -3.07
CA LEU A 137 -28.09 -21.78 -3.69
C LEU A 137 -28.70 -23.20 -3.84
N SER A 138 -27.89 -24.17 -4.25
CA SER A 138 -28.33 -25.58 -4.35
C SER A 138 -28.70 -26.15 -2.99
N GLU A 139 -27.96 -25.88 -1.93
CA GLU A 139 -28.29 -26.31 -0.56
C GLU A 139 -29.63 -25.72 -0.08
N ARG A 140 -29.92 -24.49 -0.48
CA ARG A 140 -31.19 -23.80 -0.19
C ARG A 140 -32.34 -24.25 -1.11
N LYS A 141 -32.04 -24.99 -2.17
CA LYS A 141 -33.02 -25.37 -3.23
C LYS A 141 -33.65 -24.15 -3.91
N GLU A 142 -32.85 -23.10 -4.14
CA GLU A 142 -33.25 -21.85 -4.76
C GLU A 142 -32.62 -21.72 -6.15
N GLU A 143 -33.42 -21.28 -7.13
CA GLU A 143 -32.98 -20.99 -8.50
C GLU A 143 -32.95 -19.48 -8.72
N ILE A 144 -31.98 -18.80 -8.09
CA ILE A 144 -31.80 -17.36 -8.22
C ILE A 144 -30.67 -17.08 -9.20
N GLU A 145 -30.94 -16.32 -10.25
CA GLU A 145 -29.92 -15.87 -11.19
C GLU A 145 -28.96 -14.90 -10.51
N PHE A 146 -27.67 -15.05 -10.77
CA PHE A 146 -26.65 -14.13 -10.32
C PHE A 146 -25.51 -14.07 -11.33
N ASP A 147 -24.76 -12.99 -11.29
CA ASP A 147 -23.55 -12.81 -12.08
C ASP A 147 -22.33 -12.58 -11.16
N VAL A 148 -21.15 -12.96 -11.64
CA VAL A 148 -19.88 -12.66 -10.98
C VAL A 148 -19.06 -11.73 -11.86
N VAL A 149 -18.37 -10.76 -11.23
CA VAL A 149 -17.58 -9.75 -11.92
C VAL A 149 -16.22 -9.62 -11.22
N SER A 150 -15.16 -9.48 -11.99
CA SER A 150 -13.87 -9.02 -11.50
C SER A 150 -13.73 -7.53 -11.78
N ASN A 151 -13.63 -6.72 -10.73
CA ASN A 151 -13.45 -5.27 -10.81
C ASN A 151 -12.29 -4.84 -9.90
N PRO A 152 -11.06 -5.14 -10.27
CA PRO A 152 -9.90 -4.83 -9.44
C PRO A 152 -9.78 -3.33 -9.18
N GLU A 153 -9.19 -2.98 -8.02
CA GLU A 153 -8.93 -1.61 -7.62
C GLU A 153 -7.50 -1.17 -8.00
N PHE A 154 -7.30 0.13 -8.18
CA PHE A 154 -6.00 0.74 -8.45
C PHE A 154 -5.76 1.94 -7.53
N LEU A 155 -6.29 1.86 -6.32
CA LEU A 155 -6.18 2.89 -5.30
C LEU A 155 -4.76 2.94 -4.73
N LYS A 156 -4.27 4.14 -4.48
CA LYS A 156 -3.01 4.36 -3.78
C LYS A 156 -3.32 4.90 -2.38
N GLU A 157 -2.89 4.22 -1.35
CA GLU A 157 -2.98 4.73 0.01
C GLU A 157 -2.45 6.16 0.08
N GLY A 158 -3.15 7.05 0.80
CA GLY A 158 -2.83 8.47 0.87
C GLY A 158 -3.36 9.35 -0.27
N SER A 159 -3.94 8.76 -1.32
CA SER A 159 -4.66 9.45 -2.41
C SER A 159 -5.81 8.62 -2.98
N ALA A 160 -6.34 7.68 -2.20
CA ALA A 160 -7.30 6.70 -2.69
C ALA A 160 -8.66 7.31 -3.05
N ILE A 161 -9.10 8.34 -2.34
CA ILE A 161 -10.34 9.08 -2.68
C ILE A 161 -10.18 9.73 -4.05
N GLU A 162 -9.06 10.41 -4.29
CA GLU A 162 -8.78 11.06 -5.58
C GLU A 162 -8.68 10.03 -6.70
N ASP A 163 -7.96 8.91 -6.48
CA ASP A 163 -7.85 7.83 -7.46
C ASP A 163 -9.19 7.17 -7.77
N PHE A 164 -10.11 7.09 -6.77
CA PHE A 164 -11.45 6.56 -6.99
C PHE A 164 -12.33 7.55 -7.74
N MET A 165 -12.29 8.83 -7.37
CA MET A 165 -13.17 9.86 -7.96
C MET A 165 -12.71 10.30 -9.34
N ASN A 166 -11.41 10.24 -9.64
CA ASN A 166 -10.77 10.59 -10.91
C ASN A 166 -9.88 9.47 -11.44
N PRO A 167 -10.44 8.27 -11.75
CA PRO A 167 -9.65 7.12 -12.14
C PRO A 167 -9.01 7.30 -13.53
N ASP A 168 -7.77 6.80 -13.67
CA ASP A 168 -7.18 6.66 -15.02
C ASP A 168 -7.99 5.66 -15.87
N ARG A 169 -8.46 4.56 -15.26
CA ARG A 169 -9.27 3.52 -15.88
C ARG A 169 -10.07 2.73 -14.86
N ILE A 170 -11.16 2.12 -15.29
CA ILE A 170 -12.00 1.18 -14.55
C ILE A 170 -12.02 -0.13 -15.33
N ILE A 171 -11.43 -1.18 -14.76
CA ILE A 171 -11.37 -2.51 -15.37
C ILE A 171 -12.55 -3.33 -14.90
N ILE A 172 -13.30 -3.93 -15.82
CA ILE A 172 -14.49 -4.74 -15.53
C ILE A 172 -14.42 -6.03 -16.34
N GLY A 173 -14.16 -7.13 -15.65
CA GLY A 173 -14.26 -8.48 -16.21
C GLY A 173 -15.64 -9.05 -15.95
N CYS A 174 -16.46 -9.20 -16.99
CA CYS A 174 -17.80 -9.77 -16.89
C CYS A 174 -18.16 -10.56 -18.16
N GLU A 175 -19.16 -11.46 -18.05
CA GLU A 175 -19.56 -12.37 -19.13
C GLU A 175 -20.99 -12.13 -19.62
N SER A 176 -21.83 -11.38 -18.90
CA SER A 176 -23.24 -11.17 -19.24
C SER A 176 -23.59 -9.71 -19.48
N ASP A 177 -24.58 -9.47 -20.35
CA ASP A 177 -25.14 -8.13 -20.61
C ASP A 177 -25.72 -7.52 -19.32
N TYR A 178 -26.30 -8.34 -18.44
CA TYR A 178 -26.82 -7.86 -17.17
C TYR A 178 -25.72 -7.33 -16.25
N ALA A 179 -24.62 -8.07 -16.11
CA ALA A 179 -23.46 -7.60 -15.34
C ALA A 179 -22.87 -6.32 -15.93
N HIS A 180 -22.78 -6.25 -17.26
CA HIS A 180 -22.34 -5.04 -17.97
C HIS A 180 -23.23 -3.82 -17.62
N LEU A 181 -24.57 -3.98 -17.71
CA LEU A 181 -25.52 -2.91 -17.38
C LEU A 181 -25.44 -2.47 -15.92
N VAL A 182 -25.33 -3.42 -14.98
CA VAL A 182 -25.18 -3.12 -13.55
C VAL A 182 -23.91 -2.35 -13.28
N MET A 183 -22.76 -2.79 -13.82
CA MET A 183 -21.48 -2.13 -13.64
C MET A 183 -21.47 -0.72 -14.26
N SER A 184 -22.00 -0.55 -15.45
CA SER A 184 -22.16 0.76 -16.09
C SER A 184 -23.05 1.68 -15.26
N SER A 185 -24.09 1.15 -14.61
CA SER A 185 -24.98 1.93 -13.74
C SER A 185 -24.31 2.34 -12.44
N ILE A 186 -23.47 1.48 -11.85
CA ILE A 186 -22.69 1.79 -10.65
C ILE A 186 -21.75 2.96 -10.92
N TYR A 187 -21.05 2.93 -12.04
CA TYR A 187 -20.01 3.88 -12.39
C TYR A 187 -20.48 4.96 -13.38
N LYS A 188 -21.79 5.18 -13.53
CA LYS A 188 -22.39 6.11 -14.49
C LYS A 188 -21.91 7.56 -14.43
N ALA A 189 -21.22 7.95 -13.37
CA ALA A 189 -20.67 9.30 -13.22
C ALA A 189 -19.37 9.51 -14.02
N TYR A 190 -18.76 8.43 -14.51
CA TYR A 190 -17.53 8.50 -15.29
C TYR A 190 -17.84 8.45 -16.78
N SER A 191 -16.94 9.02 -17.58
CA SER A 191 -17.02 8.99 -19.05
C SER A 191 -16.64 7.60 -19.60
N ASP A 192 -17.19 7.28 -20.77
CA ASP A 192 -17.07 5.94 -21.39
C ASP A 192 -15.61 5.55 -21.69
N ASP A 193 -14.74 6.52 -21.97
CA ASP A 193 -13.31 6.28 -22.21
C ASP A 193 -12.53 5.76 -21.00
N LYS A 194 -13.12 5.82 -19.80
CA LYS A 194 -12.52 5.25 -18.59
C LYS A 194 -12.73 3.75 -18.47
N PHE A 195 -13.68 3.17 -19.17
CA PHE A 195 -14.03 1.77 -19.02
C PHE A 195 -13.23 0.86 -19.94
N LEU A 196 -12.71 -0.21 -19.38
CA LEU A 196 -12.25 -1.36 -20.12
C LEU A 196 -13.04 -2.59 -19.69
N PHE A 197 -14.02 -2.97 -20.51
CA PHE A 197 -14.74 -4.24 -20.36
C PHE A 197 -13.94 -5.36 -21.03
N THR A 198 -13.78 -6.47 -20.32
CA THR A 198 -13.02 -7.64 -20.77
C THR A 198 -13.58 -8.91 -20.13
N ASP A 199 -12.99 -10.08 -20.41
CA ASP A 199 -13.27 -11.30 -19.68
C ASP A 199 -12.72 -11.25 -18.25
N ILE A 200 -13.26 -12.11 -17.39
CA ILE A 200 -12.95 -12.13 -15.96
C ILE A 200 -11.45 -12.39 -15.70
N LYS A 201 -10.85 -13.40 -16.37
CA LYS A 201 -9.45 -13.80 -16.16
C LYS A 201 -8.48 -12.72 -16.59
N THR A 202 -8.80 -12.05 -17.70
CA THR A 202 -8.02 -10.90 -18.19
C THR A 202 -8.07 -9.75 -17.16
N ALA A 203 -9.25 -9.43 -16.59
CA ALA A 203 -9.37 -8.40 -15.57
C ALA A 203 -8.55 -8.73 -14.31
N GLU A 204 -8.60 -9.99 -13.85
CA GLU A 204 -7.77 -10.47 -12.74
C GLU A 204 -6.29 -10.30 -13.03
N LEU A 205 -5.81 -10.69 -14.23
CA LEU A 205 -4.40 -10.61 -14.62
C LEU A 205 -3.92 -9.16 -14.78
N ILE A 206 -4.76 -8.24 -15.29
CA ILE A 206 -4.41 -6.82 -15.47
C ILE A 206 -3.94 -6.20 -14.14
N LYS A 207 -4.59 -6.51 -13.03
CA LYS A 207 -4.20 -5.98 -11.72
C LYS A 207 -2.80 -6.42 -11.32
N TYR A 208 -2.51 -7.71 -11.41
CA TYR A 208 -1.19 -8.25 -11.11
C TYR A 208 -0.12 -7.72 -12.06
N GLY A 209 -0.42 -7.65 -13.36
CA GLY A 209 0.48 -7.10 -14.37
C GLY A 209 0.82 -5.64 -14.11
N ALA A 210 -0.17 -4.82 -13.77
CA ALA A 210 0.04 -3.40 -13.44
C ALA A 210 0.94 -3.23 -12.21
N ASN A 211 0.63 -3.91 -11.10
CA ASN A 211 1.42 -3.81 -9.88
C ASN A 211 2.85 -4.35 -10.06
N SER A 212 3.00 -5.44 -10.78
CA SER A 212 4.33 -6.02 -11.08
C SER A 212 5.16 -5.12 -11.98
N MET A 213 4.57 -4.47 -12.98
CA MET A 213 5.27 -3.50 -13.83
C MET A 213 5.77 -2.30 -13.01
N LEU A 214 4.93 -1.74 -12.13
CA LEU A 214 5.32 -0.62 -11.27
C LEU A 214 6.46 -1.01 -10.31
N ALA A 215 6.37 -2.18 -9.70
CA ALA A 215 7.41 -2.70 -8.82
C ALA A 215 8.72 -2.99 -9.58
N THR A 216 8.63 -3.52 -10.81
CA THR A 216 9.81 -3.75 -11.68
C THR A 216 10.51 -2.43 -12.00
N ARG A 217 9.77 -1.36 -12.29
CA ARG A 217 10.36 -0.03 -12.51
C ARG A 217 11.12 0.48 -11.29
N LEU A 218 10.55 0.29 -10.08
CA LEU A 218 11.23 0.68 -8.83
C LEU A 218 12.48 -0.17 -8.57
N SER A 219 12.42 -1.49 -8.75
CA SER A 219 13.59 -2.34 -8.61
C SER A 219 14.67 -2.00 -9.64
N PHE A 220 14.29 -1.78 -10.90
CA PHE A 220 15.20 -1.38 -11.96
C PHE A 220 15.95 -0.07 -11.66
N ILE A 221 15.21 0.98 -11.25
CA ILE A 221 15.88 2.26 -10.95
C ILE A 221 16.75 2.20 -9.70
N ASN A 222 16.38 1.37 -8.71
CA ASN A 222 17.19 1.12 -7.52
C ASN A 222 18.48 0.38 -7.86
N GLU A 223 18.43 -0.61 -8.76
CA GLU A 223 19.61 -1.32 -9.23
C GLU A 223 20.56 -0.37 -9.97
N LEU A 224 20.04 0.51 -10.85
CA LEU A 224 20.83 1.57 -11.48
C LEU A 224 21.41 2.57 -10.46
N ALA A 225 20.66 2.88 -9.41
CA ALA A 225 21.17 3.77 -8.35
C ALA A 225 22.36 3.14 -7.61
N ASN A 226 22.28 1.85 -7.32
CA ASN A 226 23.40 1.12 -6.71
C ASN A 226 24.61 1.05 -7.64
N LEU A 227 24.41 0.97 -8.96
CA LEU A 227 25.49 1.11 -9.94
C LEU A 227 26.06 2.52 -9.96
N CYS A 228 25.21 3.57 -9.93
CA CYS A 228 25.66 4.97 -9.87
C CYS A 228 26.61 5.21 -8.70
N ASP A 229 26.29 4.67 -7.51
CA ASP A 229 27.17 4.74 -6.33
C ASP A 229 28.57 4.16 -6.57
N LYS A 230 28.73 3.21 -7.48
CA LYS A 230 30.02 2.57 -7.76
C LYS A 230 30.81 3.26 -8.88
N VAL A 231 30.11 3.83 -9.86
CA VAL A 231 30.76 4.42 -11.04
C VAL A 231 30.81 5.95 -10.99
N GLY A 232 30.24 6.58 -9.95
CA GLY A 232 30.23 8.04 -9.78
C GLY A 232 29.23 8.75 -10.70
N ALA A 233 28.15 8.08 -11.11
CA ALA A 233 27.06 8.70 -11.86
C ALA A 233 25.98 9.23 -10.91
N ASN A 234 25.09 10.11 -11.41
CA ASN A 234 23.98 10.67 -10.65
C ASN A 234 22.66 10.05 -11.07
N ILE A 235 22.01 9.34 -10.16
CA ILE A 235 20.75 8.63 -10.45
C ILE A 235 19.60 9.57 -10.83
N LYS A 236 19.55 10.81 -10.30
CA LYS A 236 18.50 11.77 -10.69
C LYS A 236 18.63 12.14 -12.18
N ASP A 237 19.85 12.35 -12.66
CA ASP A 237 20.10 12.66 -14.06
C ASP A 237 19.83 11.44 -14.95
N VAL A 238 20.24 10.25 -14.51
CA VAL A 238 19.90 8.99 -15.22
C VAL A 238 18.40 8.81 -15.32
N ALA A 239 17.67 8.94 -14.22
CA ALA A 239 16.21 8.81 -14.18
C ALA A 239 15.51 9.85 -15.07
N ASN A 240 15.97 11.11 -15.01
CA ASN A 240 15.47 12.18 -15.88
C ASN A 240 15.78 11.87 -17.35
N GLY A 241 17.02 11.48 -17.68
CA GLY A 241 17.43 11.20 -19.05
C GLY A 241 16.62 10.10 -19.71
N ILE A 242 16.46 8.94 -19.04
CA ILE A 242 15.62 7.84 -19.55
C ILE A 242 14.13 8.20 -19.54
N GLY A 243 13.68 8.99 -18.58
CA GLY A 243 12.28 9.42 -18.45
C GLY A 243 11.81 10.39 -19.55
N LEU A 244 12.73 11.08 -20.24
CA LEU A 244 12.43 11.93 -21.40
C LEU A 244 11.97 11.15 -22.64
N ASP A 245 12.31 9.86 -22.73
CA ASP A 245 11.77 9.00 -23.77
C ASP A 245 10.28 8.74 -23.48
N SER A 246 9.39 9.17 -24.39
CA SER A 246 7.93 9.02 -24.24
C SER A 246 7.47 7.57 -24.11
N ARG A 247 8.25 6.61 -24.61
CA ARG A 247 7.98 5.16 -24.45
C ARG A 247 8.23 4.67 -23.03
N ILE A 248 9.05 5.38 -22.26
CA ILE A 248 9.40 5.07 -20.86
C ILE A 248 8.58 5.95 -19.91
N GLY A 249 8.66 7.27 -20.06
CA GLY A 249 8.03 8.26 -19.18
C GLY A 249 8.70 8.33 -17.79
N SER A 250 8.49 9.40 -17.06
CA SER A 250 9.18 9.73 -15.80
C SER A 250 8.61 9.06 -14.54
N LYS A 251 7.38 8.49 -14.60
CA LYS A 251 6.71 7.94 -13.42
C LYS A 251 7.38 6.65 -12.93
N PHE A 252 7.50 6.46 -11.60
CA PHE A 252 8.12 5.28 -10.96
C PHE A 252 9.61 5.09 -11.29
N LEU A 253 10.35 6.19 -11.45
CA LEU A 253 11.80 6.21 -11.63
C LEU A 253 12.54 6.93 -10.49
N ASN A 254 11.91 7.09 -9.34
CA ASN A 254 12.56 7.66 -8.15
C ASN A 254 13.24 6.55 -7.36
N ALA A 255 14.56 6.55 -7.32
CA ALA A 255 15.33 5.63 -6.51
C ALA A 255 15.15 5.90 -5.01
N GLY A 256 15.16 4.85 -4.21
CA GLY A 256 14.99 4.93 -2.77
C GLY A 256 15.38 3.63 -2.05
N CYS A 257 15.05 3.55 -0.78
CA CYS A 257 15.40 2.40 0.08
C CYS A 257 14.48 1.17 -0.08
N GLY A 258 13.87 0.98 -1.25
CA GLY A 258 12.94 -0.11 -1.53
C GLY A 258 11.48 0.26 -1.30
N TYR A 259 10.60 -0.61 -1.80
CA TYR A 259 9.16 -0.46 -1.63
C TYR A 259 8.60 -1.47 -0.62
N GLY A 260 7.51 -1.08 0.03
CA GLY A 260 6.72 -1.89 0.95
C GLY A 260 5.22 -1.73 0.68
N GLY A 261 4.44 -1.79 1.73
CA GLY A 261 2.99 -1.64 1.70
C GLY A 261 2.22 -2.93 1.42
N SER A 262 0.92 -2.80 1.44
CA SER A 262 -0.02 -3.93 1.35
C SER A 262 -0.17 -4.55 -0.04
N CYS A 263 0.34 -3.90 -1.10
CA CYS A 263 0.03 -4.28 -2.48
C CYS A 263 1.20 -4.98 -3.18
N PHE A 264 2.30 -4.26 -3.46
CA PHE A 264 3.37 -4.78 -4.30
C PHE A 264 3.99 -6.08 -3.79
N PRO A 265 4.39 -6.21 -2.51
CA PRO A 265 5.06 -7.43 -2.06
C PRO A 265 4.17 -8.67 -2.20
N LYS A 266 2.90 -8.59 -1.80
CA LYS A 266 1.99 -9.73 -1.88
C LYS A 266 1.61 -10.09 -3.31
N ASP A 267 1.38 -9.08 -4.17
CA ASP A 267 0.91 -9.30 -5.54
C ASP A 267 2.02 -9.91 -6.41
N ILE A 268 3.26 -9.49 -6.19
CA ILE A 268 4.44 -10.08 -6.83
C ILE A 268 4.57 -11.56 -6.46
N LYS A 269 4.51 -11.90 -5.17
CA LYS A 269 4.56 -13.29 -4.68
C LYS A 269 3.44 -14.12 -5.27
N ALA A 270 2.20 -13.61 -5.26
CA ALA A 270 1.05 -14.30 -5.82
C ALA A 270 1.18 -14.52 -7.34
N LEU A 271 1.71 -13.54 -8.10
CA LEU A 271 1.93 -13.68 -9.54
C LEU A 271 3.04 -14.71 -9.85
N ILE A 272 4.12 -14.75 -9.05
CA ILE A 272 5.17 -15.78 -9.17
C ILE A 272 4.54 -17.15 -8.98
N LYS A 273 3.72 -17.33 -7.92
CA LYS A 273 3.05 -18.61 -7.65
C LYS A 273 2.08 -19.01 -8.75
N THR A 274 1.27 -18.08 -9.24
CA THR A 274 0.38 -18.31 -10.38
C THR A 274 1.17 -18.78 -11.61
N GLY A 275 2.34 -18.18 -11.88
CA GLY A 275 3.21 -18.60 -12.97
C GLY A 275 3.75 -20.02 -12.75
N GLU A 276 4.26 -20.31 -11.55
CA GLU A 276 4.80 -21.64 -11.19
C GLU A 276 3.76 -22.76 -11.33
N GLU A 277 2.53 -22.53 -10.87
CA GLU A 277 1.39 -23.45 -11.03
C GLU A 277 1.06 -23.74 -12.50
N ASN A 278 1.40 -22.80 -13.40
CA ASN A 278 1.21 -22.94 -14.85
C ASN A 278 2.53 -23.30 -15.60
N GLY A 279 3.56 -23.76 -14.90
CA GLY A 279 4.82 -24.22 -15.49
C GLY A 279 5.76 -23.11 -15.98
N LEU A 280 5.53 -21.85 -15.56
CA LEU A 280 6.33 -20.67 -15.94
C LEU A 280 7.27 -20.26 -14.81
N LYS A 281 8.52 -19.90 -15.14
CA LYS A 281 9.54 -19.50 -14.15
C LYS A 281 9.39 -18.07 -13.60
N MET A 282 8.72 -17.19 -14.29
CA MET A 282 8.51 -15.77 -13.92
C MET A 282 9.83 -15.05 -13.56
N ASN A 283 10.86 -15.21 -14.36
CA ASN A 283 12.24 -14.77 -14.04
C ASN A 283 12.33 -13.26 -13.73
N ILE A 284 11.68 -12.39 -14.53
CA ILE A 284 11.70 -10.94 -14.33
C ILE A 284 11.08 -10.58 -12.98
N ILE A 285 9.93 -11.18 -12.65
CA ILE A 285 9.20 -10.89 -11.43
C ILE A 285 9.96 -11.37 -10.18
N LYS A 286 10.61 -12.53 -10.29
CA LYS A 286 11.52 -13.05 -9.24
C LYS A 286 12.72 -12.14 -9.02
N ALA A 287 13.36 -11.68 -10.08
CA ALA A 287 14.46 -10.72 -9.99
C ALA A 287 14.00 -9.38 -9.38
N THR A 288 12.79 -8.93 -9.71
CA THR A 288 12.19 -7.72 -9.11
C THR A 288 12.04 -7.85 -7.60
N GLU A 289 11.54 -8.99 -7.11
CA GLU A 289 11.37 -9.27 -5.67
C GLU A 289 12.73 -9.34 -4.97
N GLU A 290 13.68 -10.09 -5.53
CA GLU A 290 15.02 -10.24 -4.98
C GLU A 290 15.76 -8.89 -4.88
N THR A 291 15.70 -8.08 -5.95
CA THR A 291 16.30 -6.73 -5.97
C THR A 291 15.69 -5.85 -4.87
N ASN A 292 14.36 -5.88 -4.69
CA ASN A 292 13.71 -5.09 -3.65
C ASN A 292 14.07 -5.56 -2.23
N ASN A 293 14.17 -6.87 -2.01
CA ASN A 293 14.56 -7.41 -0.71
C ASN A 293 15.97 -6.97 -0.33
N ASN A 294 16.91 -7.00 -1.28
CA ASN A 294 18.28 -6.50 -1.08
C ASN A 294 18.30 -4.98 -0.86
N GLN A 295 17.44 -4.23 -1.58
CA GLN A 295 17.36 -2.77 -1.46
C GLN A 295 16.90 -2.29 -0.08
N LYS A 296 16.09 -3.05 0.63
CA LYS A 296 15.64 -2.70 1.98
C LYS A 296 16.77 -2.59 3.01
N HIS A 297 17.93 -3.22 2.77
CA HIS A 297 19.13 -3.15 3.61
C HIS A 297 20.06 -1.99 3.24
N ILE A 298 19.77 -1.23 2.17
CA ILE A 298 20.68 -0.19 1.65
C ILE A 298 21.00 0.90 2.68
N LEU A 299 20.05 1.26 3.54
CA LEU A 299 20.25 2.30 4.55
C LEU A 299 21.30 1.89 5.59
N TYR A 300 21.31 0.63 5.99
CA TYR A 300 22.32 0.10 6.91
C TYR A 300 23.70 0.08 6.26
N ASN A 301 23.81 -0.28 4.99
CA ASN A 301 25.05 -0.21 4.23
C ASN A 301 25.54 1.23 4.04
N LYS A 302 24.64 2.19 3.80
CA LYS A 302 24.97 3.62 3.74
C LYS A 302 25.42 4.16 5.10
N LEU A 303 24.82 3.72 6.19
CA LEU A 303 25.26 4.05 7.53
C LEU A 303 26.68 3.55 7.79
N TYR A 304 26.99 2.31 7.39
CA TYR A 304 28.35 1.77 7.48
C TYR A 304 29.37 2.64 6.73
N ASN A 305 29.08 3.00 5.48
CA ASN A 305 29.94 3.84 4.66
C ASN A 305 30.10 5.25 5.26
N GLY A 306 29.01 5.83 5.75
CA GLY A 306 28.99 7.15 6.38
C GLY A 306 29.75 7.17 7.71
N ALA A 307 29.67 6.10 8.49
CA ALA A 307 30.41 5.97 9.76
C ALA A 307 31.92 6.03 9.57
N GLY A 308 32.43 5.55 8.43
CA GLY A 308 33.86 5.70 8.09
C GLY A 308 34.30 7.13 7.71
N LYS A 309 33.36 8.06 7.57
CA LYS A 309 33.62 9.47 7.20
C LYS A 309 33.51 10.44 8.37
N VAL A 310 33.07 9.97 9.53
CA VAL A 310 32.94 10.77 10.76
C VAL A 310 34.03 10.42 11.77
N GLU A 311 34.45 11.43 12.55
CA GLU A 311 35.51 11.27 13.56
C GLU A 311 34.97 11.01 14.97
N PHE A 312 33.64 10.78 15.11
CA PHE A 312 32.98 10.52 16.38
C PHE A 312 32.25 9.19 16.38
N PRO A 313 32.10 8.53 17.55
CA PRO A 313 31.33 7.30 17.64
C PRO A 313 29.84 7.59 17.46
N ILE A 314 29.17 6.79 16.63
CA ILE A 314 27.72 6.88 16.43
C ILE A 314 27.02 6.14 17.59
N LYS A 315 26.33 6.88 18.43
CA LYS A 315 25.61 6.36 19.60
C LYS A 315 24.09 6.55 19.50
N THR A 316 23.66 7.71 18.95
CA THR A 316 22.26 8.07 18.83
C THR A 316 21.88 8.26 17.36
N ILE A 317 20.91 7.47 16.90
CA ILE A 317 20.39 7.52 15.53
C ILE A 317 18.96 8.03 15.56
N ALA A 318 18.66 9.05 14.77
CA ALA A 318 17.30 9.52 14.50
C ALA A 318 16.76 8.89 13.23
N VAL A 319 15.72 8.09 13.32
CA VAL A 319 15.00 7.47 12.19
C VAL A 319 13.76 8.29 11.91
N LEU A 320 13.72 8.94 10.75
CA LEU A 320 12.65 9.83 10.34
C LEU A 320 11.76 9.18 9.29
N GLY A 321 10.52 8.87 9.68
CA GLY A 321 9.53 8.15 8.89
C GLY A 321 9.58 6.64 9.12
N THR A 322 8.42 6.05 9.42
CA THR A 322 8.28 4.61 9.61
C THR A 322 7.25 3.97 8.67
N ALA A 323 6.24 4.72 8.22
CA ALA A 323 5.33 4.25 7.17
C ALA A 323 6.10 3.96 5.87
N PHE A 324 5.61 3.02 5.06
CA PHE A 324 6.28 2.65 3.80
C PHE A 324 6.33 3.80 2.77
N LYS A 325 5.43 4.78 2.90
CA LYS A 325 5.37 6.03 2.11
C LYS A 325 4.60 7.10 2.89
N PRO A 326 4.62 8.39 2.45
CA PRO A 326 3.81 9.46 3.07
C PRO A 326 2.30 9.23 2.96
N ASN A 327 1.56 9.91 3.83
CA ASN A 327 0.09 9.98 3.86
C ASN A 327 -0.62 8.64 4.14
N THR A 328 0.04 7.73 4.85
CA THR A 328 -0.53 6.47 5.35
C THR A 328 0.10 6.09 6.69
N ASP A 329 -0.59 5.26 7.47
CA ASP A 329 -0.07 4.63 8.68
C ASP A 329 0.43 3.19 8.44
N ASP A 330 0.40 2.72 7.17
CA ASP A 330 0.79 1.35 6.81
C ASP A 330 2.31 1.14 6.87
N MET A 331 2.72 0.15 7.66
CA MET A 331 4.12 -0.26 7.82
C MET A 331 4.41 -1.67 7.30
N ARG A 332 3.44 -2.31 6.64
CA ARG A 332 3.64 -3.66 6.09
C ARG A 332 4.79 -3.67 5.09
N ASP A 333 5.72 -4.58 5.26
CA ASP A 333 6.93 -4.68 4.42
C ASP A 333 7.74 -3.37 4.29
N ALA A 334 7.60 -2.42 5.23
CA ALA A 334 8.29 -1.14 5.19
C ALA A 334 9.81 -1.29 5.40
N SER A 335 10.59 -0.53 4.64
CA SER A 335 12.06 -0.50 4.73
C SER A 335 12.55 -0.01 6.10
N SER A 336 11.75 0.81 6.81
CA SER A 336 12.02 1.25 8.17
C SER A 336 12.11 0.09 9.17
N VAL A 337 11.24 -0.90 9.04
CA VAL A 337 11.24 -2.09 9.91
C VAL A 337 12.51 -2.90 9.69
N VAL A 338 12.90 -3.11 8.42
CA VAL A 338 14.14 -3.82 8.07
C VAL A 338 15.35 -3.06 8.61
N PHE A 339 15.44 -1.76 8.34
CA PHE A 339 16.55 -0.93 8.79
C PHE A 339 16.70 -0.91 10.33
N ILE A 340 15.60 -0.75 11.07
CA ILE A 340 15.66 -0.74 12.53
C ILE A 340 16.06 -2.13 13.07
N ASN A 341 15.59 -3.22 12.44
CA ASN A 341 16.05 -4.57 12.80
C ASN A 341 17.53 -4.78 12.50
N ASP A 342 18.05 -4.26 11.37
CA ASP A 342 19.48 -4.29 11.04
C ASP A 342 20.30 -3.55 12.12
N LEU A 343 19.81 -2.38 12.60
CA LEU A 343 20.46 -1.65 13.72
C LEU A 343 20.43 -2.43 15.05
N LEU A 344 19.35 -3.14 15.34
CA LEU A 344 19.21 -3.92 16.56
C LEU A 344 20.12 -5.15 16.55
N ASN A 345 20.28 -5.78 15.39
CA ASN A 345 21.15 -6.95 15.19
C ASN A 345 22.63 -6.57 15.04
N ASP A 346 22.91 -5.37 14.49
CA ASP A 346 24.24 -4.77 14.29
C ASP A 346 25.31 -5.74 13.75
N GLU A 347 24.97 -6.47 12.67
CA GLU A 347 25.87 -7.47 12.06
C GLU A 347 27.22 -6.88 11.61
N LEU A 348 27.23 -5.62 11.14
CA LEU A 348 28.43 -4.91 10.71
C LEU A 348 29.23 -4.30 11.88
N LYS A 349 28.76 -4.47 13.11
CA LYS A 349 29.42 -4.00 14.34
C LYS A 349 29.73 -2.50 14.34
N LEU A 350 28.76 -1.70 13.89
CA LEU A 350 28.83 -0.24 13.87
C LEU A 350 28.69 0.38 15.28
N GLY A 351 28.03 -0.35 16.20
CA GLY A 351 27.69 0.07 17.54
C GLY A 351 28.79 -0.16 18.58
N PRO A 352 28.43 -0.03 19.88
CA PRO A 352 27.04 -0.12 20.38
C PRO A 352 26.25 1.16 20.19
N PHE A 353 25.09 1.06 19.51
CA PHE A 353 24.11 2.13 19.50
C PHE A 353 23.42 2.23 20.86
N GLU A 354 23.45 3.39 21.47
CA GLU A 354 22.82 3.63 22.77
C GLU A 354 21.34 3.94 22.62
N LYS A 355 20.96 4.73 21.57
CA LYS A 355 19.58 5.14 21.33
C LYS A 355 19.23 5.14 19.85
N ILE A 356 18.05 4.62 19.53
CA ILE A 356 17.38 4.74 18.24
C ILE A 356 16.11 5.55 18.49
N LYS A 357 16.11 6.81 18.09
CA LYS A 357 14.98 7.73 18.20
C LYS A 357 14.15 7.66 16.95
N ILE A 358 12.88 7.37 17.10
CA ILE A 358 11.96 7.08 16.00
C ILE A 358 10.89 8.16 15.94
N TYR A 359 10.71 8.76 14.78
CA TYR A 359 9.65 9.73 14.52
C TYR A 359 8.87 9.35 13.27
N ASP A 360 7.55 9.43 13.36
CA ASP A 360 6.62 9.41 12.22
C ASP A 360 5.38 10.22 12.60
N PRO A 361 4.86 11.09 11.73
CA PRO A 361 3.74 11.94 12.09
C PRO A 361 2.42 11.18 12.28
N ILE A 362 2.27 9.99 11.67
CA ILE A 362 1.01 9.23 11.64
C ILE A 362 1.20 7.79 12.16
N ALA A 363 2.25 7.09 11.70
CA ALA A 363 2.43 5.66 11.94
C ALA A 363 3.06 5.30 13.31
N LEU A 364 3.39 6.29 14.16
CA LEU A 364 4.19 6.06 15.37
C LEU A 364 3.58 5.03 16.33
N ASN A 365 2.25 5.03 16.49
CA ASN A 365 1.56 4.03 17.32
C ASN A 365 1.57 2.63 16.71
N TYR A 366 1.59 2.54 15.37
CA TYR A 366 1.72 1.27 14.67
C TYR A 366 3.16 0.76 14.73
N ALA A 367 4.14 1.68 14.65
CA ALA A 367 5.56 1.36 14.80
C ALA A 367 5.87 0.66 16.13
N LYS A 368 5.30 1.12 17.24
CA LYS A 368 5.44 0.47 18.55
C LYS A 368 4.99 -0.99 18.53
N LYS A 369 3.91 -1.30 17.82
CA LYS A 369 3.36 -2.67 17.73
C LYS A 369 4.21 -3.58 16.84
N VAL A 370 4.84 -3.04 15.81
CA VAL A 370 5.60 -3.82 14.81
C VAL A 370 7.06 -3.96 15.18
N ILE A 371 7.69 -2.88 15.68
CA ILE A 371 9.12 -2.83 16.01
C ILE A 371 9.36 -3.24 17.46
N GLY A 372 8.46 -2.87 18.37
CA GLY A 372 8.56 -3.12 19.79
C GLY A 372 8.29 -1.87 20.62
N GLU A 373 7.92 -2.05 21.87
CA GLU A 373 7.62 -0.97 22.81
C GLU A 373 8.87 -0.16 23.18
N THR A 374 8.65 1.05 23.67
CA THR A 374 9.72 1.92 24.18
C THR A 374 10.55 1.20 25.25
N ASN A 375 11.88 1.28 25.12
CA ASN A 375 12.84 0.74 26.07
C ASN A 375 14.06 1.66 26.15
N GLU A 376 15.14 1.20 26.80
CA GLU A 376 16.38 2.01 26.94
C GLU A 376 17.00 2.36 25.57
N LYS A 377 16.85 1.50 24.57
CA LYS A 377 17.42 1.68 23.22
C LYS A 377 16.42 2.28 22.22
N LEU A 378 15.14 1.90 22.28
CA LEU A 378 14.10 2.38 21.36
C LEU A 378 13.31 3.54 22.00
N VAL A 379 13.40 4.73 21.41
CA VAL A 379 12.74 5.95 21.89
C VAL A 379 11.80 6.50 20.81
N TYR A 380 10.49 6.49 21.04
CA TYR A 380 9.50 7.04 20.12
C TYR A 380 9.24 8.52 20.44
N CYS A 381 9.44 9.39 19.47
CA CYS A 381 9.32 10.83 19.59
C CYS A 381 8.03 11.32 18.91
N ASN A 382 7.19 12.05 19.65
CA ASN A 382 5.95 12.64 19.10
C ASN A 382 6.24 13.88 18.24
N GLU A 383 7.36 14.55 18.49
CA GLU A 383 7.78 15.75 17.76
C GLU A 383 9.08 15.46 16.99
N LEU A 384 9.19 16.01 15.78
CA LEU A 384 10.32 15.82 14.90
C LEU A 384 11.64 16.29 15.56
N ASP A 385 11.62 17.46 16.19
CA ASP A 385 12.81 18.03 16.86
C ASP A 385 13.32 17.13 17.98
N ASN A 386 12.44 16.48 18.74
CA ASN A 386 12.82 15.56 19.81
C ASN A 386 13.59 14.33 19.28
N ALA A 387 13.30 13.90 18.05
CA ALA A 387 14.07 12.84 17.41
C ALA A 387 15.48 13.32 17.02
N ILE A 388 15.60 14.57 16.59
CA ILE A 388 16.83 15.17 16.05
C ILE A 388 17.80 15.63 17.16
N ILE A 389 17.27 16.17 18.27
CA ILE A 389 18.10 16.65 19.38
C ILE A 389 19.10 15.57 19.80
N ASP A 390 20.39 15.96 19.92
CA ASP A 390 21.52 15.10 20.31
C ASP A 390 21.73 13.85 19.41
N ALA A 391 21.14 13.78 18.24
CA ALA A 391 21.41 12.70 17.30
C ALA A 391 22.80 12.84 16.67
N ASP A 392 23.54 11.74 16.61
CA ASP A 392 24.82 11.67 15.88
C ASP A 392 24.56 11.52 14.38
N VAL A 393 23.47 10.82 14.02
CA VAL A 393 23.05 10.56 12.63
C VAL A 393 21.55 10.74 12.48
N ILE A 394 21.13 11.31 11.37
CA ILE A 394 19.73 11.29 10.88
C ILE A 394 19.62 10.31 9.72
N VAL A 395 18.61 9.45 9.73
CA VAL A 395 18.28 8.53 8.64
C VAL A 395 16.84 8.80 8.19
N ILE A 396 16.69 9.23 6.93
CA ILE A 396 15.38 9.52 6.33
C ILE A 396 14.90 8.27 5.61
N VAL A 397 13.78 7.72 6.06
CA VAL A 397 13.20 6.50 5.49
C VAL A 397 11.91 6.78 4.74
N THR A 398 11.13 7.79 5.18
CA THR A 398 9.88 8.18 4.52
C THR A 398 9.86 9.69 4.29
N GLU A 399 9.53 10.07 3.07
CA GLU A 399 9.59 11.44 2.58
C GLU A 399 8.34 12.26 2.95
N TRP A 400 7.99 12.34 4.24
CA TRP A 400 6.92 13.20 4.73
C TRP A 400 7.19 14.68 4.43
N ASP A 401 6.15 15.46 4.15
CA ASP A 401 6.32 16.89 3.84
C ASP A 401 6.99 17.67 5.00
N GLN A 402 6.71 17.28 6.24
CA GLN A 402 7.39 17.85 7.42
C GLN A 402 8.90 17.57 7.43
N ILE A 403 9.34 16.42 6.91
CA ILE A 403 10.76 16.05 6.81
C ILE A 403 11.38 16.72 5.59
N LYS A 404 10.70 16.79 4.45
CA LYS A 404 11.19 17.49 3.24
C LYS A 404 11.45 18.97 3.47
N ASN A 405 10.58 19.62 4.27
CA ASN A 405 10.60 21.06 4.50
C ASN A 405 11.32 21.46 5.80
N ILE A 406 12.09 20.53 6.39
CA ILE A 406 12.83 20.82 7.63
C ILE A 406 13.87 21.90 7.40
N ASN A 407 14.03 22.79 8.36
CA ASN A 407 15.09 23.81 8.32
C ASN A 407 16.43 23.18 8.70
N LEU A 408 17.31 22.98 7.72
CA LEU A 408 18.62 22.33 7.91
C LEU A 408 19.57 23.14 8.84
N GLU A 409 19.44 24.46 8.93
CA GLU A 409 20.21 25.25 9.89
C GLU A 409 19.79 24.99 11.34
N VAL A 410 18.48 24.73 11.55
CA VAL A 410 17.95 24.30 12.85
C VAL A 410 18.42 22.89 13.16
N VAL A 411 18.32 21.98 12.20
CA VAL A 411 18.83 20.60 12.32
C VAL A 411 20.29 20.60 12.77
N LYS A 412 21.14 21.41 12.15
CA LYS A 412 22.56 21.52 12.49
C LYS A 412 22.81 21.95 13.94
N LYS A 413 21.91 22.78 14.50
CA LYS A 413 22.02 23.22 15.91
C LYS A 413 21.49 22.19 16.90
N LEU A 414 20.55 21.36 16.49
CA LEU A 414 19.94 20.35 17.33
C LEU A 414 20.73 19.03 17.39
N MET A 415 21.33 18.65 16.26
CA MET A 415 22.18 17.46 16.19
C MET A 415 23.47 17.62 16.98
N LYS A 416 23.95 16.49 17.49
CA LYS A 416 25.28 16.38 18.06
C LYS A 416 26.32 16.07 16.97
N GLY A 417 25.98 15.20 16.03
CA GLY A 417 26.80 14.86 14.87
C GLY A 417 26.41 15.66 13.63
N ASN A 418 26.88 15.22 12.46
CA ASN A 418 26.61 15.89 11.19
C ASN A 418 26.38 14.92 10.03
N LEU A 419 26.10 13.64 10.29
CA LEU A 419 25.83 12.65 9.23
C LEU A 419 24.33 12.58 8.94
N ILE A 420 23.98 12.72 7.66
CA ILE A 420 22.60 12.52 7.17
C ILE A 420 22.61 11.43 6.11
N ILE A 421 21.77 10.42 6.31
CA ILE A 421 21.51 9.34 5.36
C ILE A 421 20.10 9.54 4.79
N ASP A 422 20.04 9.80 3.51
CA ASP A 422 18.78 10.10 2.82
C ASP A 422 18.35 8.93 1.93
N GLY A 423 17.44 8.12 2.45
CA GLY A 423 16.85 6.97 1.76
C GLY A 423 15.83 7.33 0.69
N ARG A 424 15.52 8.60 0.50
CA ARG A 424 14.50 9.08 -0.44
C ARG A 424 14.99 10.18 -1.38
N ASN A 425 16.25 10.58 -1.26
CA ASN A 425 16.88 11.58 -2.12
C ASN A 425 16.12 12.93 -2.11
N ILE A 426 15.61 13.35 -0.93
CA ILE A 426 14.75 14.54 -0.80
C ILE A 426 15.54 15.85 -0.79
N PHE A 427 16.80 15.80 -0.41
CA PHE A 427 17.63 17.01 -0.32
C PHE A 427 18.53 17.20 -1.53
N ASP A 428 18.99 18.44 -1.70
CA ASP A 428 20.03 18.81 -2.63
C ASP A 428 21.40 18.63 -1.96
N ARG A 429 22.28 17.80 -2.56
CA ARG A 429 23.59 17.46 -2.02
C ARG A 429 24.44 18.70 -1.76
N ASN A 430 24.54 19.63 -2.74
CA ASN A 430 25.41 20.77 -2.62
C ASN A 430 24.98 21.65 -1.45
N LYS A 431 23.69 21.94 -1.33
CA LYS A 431 23.15 22.77 -0.24
C LYS A 431 23.38 22.15 1.14
N ILE A 432 23.25 20.84 1.27
CA ILE A 432 23.41 20.18 2.55
C ILE A 432 24.88 20.07 2.96
N GLU A 433 25.78 19.83 1.99
CA GLU A 433 27.23 19.81 2.21
C GLU A 433 27.79 21.20 2.50
N GLU A 434 27.29 22.28 1.86
CA GLU A 434 27.63 23.69 2.17
C GLU A 434 27.30 24.03 3.63
N LEU A 435 26.26 23.42 4.22
CA LEU A 435 25.95 23.56 5.64
C LEU A 435 26.89 22.77 6.55
N GLY A 436 27.80 21.96 6.00
CA GLY A 436 28.80 21.17 6.75
C GLY A 436 28.26 19.79 7.20
N PHE A 437 27.19 19.28 6.61
CA PHE A 437 26.79 17.91 6.81
C PHE A 437 27.58 16.96 5.91
N ILE A 438 27.80 15.75 6.40
CA ILE A 438 28.19 14.61 5.58
C ILE A 438 26.89 13.98 5.08
N TYR A 439 26.74 13.89 3.76
CA TYR A 439 25.50 13.45 3.14
C TYR A 439 25.67 12.17 2.36
N GLU A 440 24.94 11.14 2.77
CA GLU A 440 24.83 9.85 2.09
C GLU A 440 23.42 9.67 1.54
N ALA A 441 23.31 9.61 0.22
CA ALA A 441 22.05 9.40 -0.48
C ALA A 441 22.14 8.18 -1.40
N ILE A 442 21.06 7.78 -2.05
CA ILE A 442 21.02 6.59 -2.89
C ILE A 442 21.31 6.95 -4.34
N GLY A 443 22.41 6.42 -4.89
CA GLY A 443 22.78 6.61 -6.30
C GLY A 443 23.46 7.97 -6.59
N TYR A 444 24.28 8.46 -5.65
CA TYR A 444 25.04 9.72 -5.78
C TYR A 444 26.54 9.51 -5.58
#